data_81ca7dac5dfbb16e9a919a5eb2636866
#
_entry.id   81ca7dac5dfbb16e9a919a5eb2636866
#
_cell.length_a   1.000
_cell.length_b   1.000
_cell.length_c   1.000
_cell.angle_alpha   90.00
_cell.angle_beta   90.00
_cell.angle_gamma   90.00
#
_symmetry.space_group_name_H-M   'P 1'
#
loop_
_entity.id
_entity.type
_entity.pdbx_description
1 polymer ?
#
loop_
_entity_poly.entity_id
_entity_poly.type
_entity_poly.pdbx_seq_one_letter_code
_entity_poly.pdbx_strand_id
1 'polypeptide(L)'
;MKREITKYLIGVLLVIASASCSKYVDVVPDNVPILEHAFASRVMAERYLATCYNAMPNFSGYNANPAIMGAGEIWTNEQIASAGKNILRGAQNADSPLLNEWDGTSSLWRGISDCNIFIDSIGQVPDMPIEERDKWKAEATFLKAFYHYELLKRYGPIPIMDKFIPVGSDLENYAVERQPVDEVFTYIIKTIDGAMEFLDPNVVDVNAEMGRVNRIAAKAIKAEVLVYAASPLFNGNQSLVATIKNQNGKQLFNTTYSAEKWISAANACREAIEAAEQGGKSLFVWQAPPGVNITRPEAIAQLSSRLAFSQNKDNTEGLWFYSNNLISNDVQLSYMPRGWDANTQSNASIRSFLSASQNMIAKYYSANGVPIDEDKSYPYSQRFEVVNVTDPKYQYDVALNNQTIRLHLDREPRFYGNISFDGGRYFMRSNATEAGAFSTFYRLGGNVGINNGTYYNVTGYGVKKYVNYENTFGASNSMSIVSFIAPVIRLADLYLLYAEALNEVNGPTAEAISYIDKVRARAGLKGVEAAWQEYSIYPSRPATKDGLRRIIKDERTIELAFEGKRFWDLRRWKDGTEELSKEVVGNDVNQQNPNLYYRQMVFYSPSFTERDYFWPISRAELRRNPKMVQNYGW
;
A
#
# COMPACT_ATOMS: atom_id res chain seq x y z
N MET A 1 -68.31 37.64 -46.07
CA MET A 1 -67.23 36.97 -46.82
C MET A 1 -65.80 37.28 -46.26
N LYS A 2 -65.36 38.54 -46.09
CA LYS A 2 -64.00 38.89 -45.56
C LYS A 2 -63.73 38.33 -44.16
N ARG A 3 -64.72 38.26 -43.28
CA ARG A 3 -64.54 37.82 -41.87
C ARG A 3 -64.38 36.27 -41.71
N GLU A 4 -64.89 35.49 -42.64
CA GLU A 4 -64.69 34.04 -42.62
C GLU A 4 -63.37 33.62 -43.23
N ILE A 5 -62.90 34.28 -44.27
CA ILE A 5 -61.56 34.08 -44.88
C ILE A 5 -60.42 34.32 -43.85
N THR A 6 -60.60 35.35 -43.01
CA THR A 6 -59.63 35.66 -41.95
C THR A 6 -59.54 34.55 -40.88
N LYS A 7 -60.65 33.89 -40.54
CA LYS A 7 -60.66 32.76 -39.59
C LYS A 7 -59.97 31.53 -40.16
N TYR A 8 -60.14 31.22 -41.44
CA TYR A 8 -59.41 30.12 -42.09
C TYR A 8 -57.92 30.39 -42.25
N LEU A 9 -57.55 31.64 -42.55
CA LEU A 9 -56.15 32.06 -42.62
C LEU A 9 -55.44 31.95 -41.25
N ILE A 10 -56.10 32.33 -40.15
CA ILE A 10 -55.59 32.20 -38.79
C ILE A 10 -55.48 30.73 -38.40
N GLY A 11 -56.44 29.91 -38.77
CA GLY A 11 -56.42 28.44 -38.53
C GLY A 11 -55.27 27.75 -39.26
N VAL A 12 -55.00 28.11 -40.51
CA VAL A 12 -53.87 27.56 -41.29
C VAL A 12 -52.54 28.06 -40.76
N LEU A 13 -52.41 29.29 -40.29
CA LEU A 13 -51.19 29.82 -39.65
C LEU A 13 -50.90 29.11 -38.32
N LEU A 14 -51.90 28.75 -37.52
CA LEU A 14 -51.75 28.01 -36.27
C LEU A 14 -51.31 26.55 -36.50
N VAL A 15 -51.80 25.92 -37.59
CA VAL A 15 -51.37 24.53 -37.93
C VAL A 15 -49.95 24.50 -38.48
N ILE A 16 -49.50 25.56 -39.21
CA ILE A 16 -48.13 25.69 -39.71
C ILE A 16 -47.16 25.99 -38.54
N ALA A 17 -47.59 26.73 -37.51
CA ALA A 17 -46.79 27.04 -36.33
C ALA A 17 -46.59 25.80 -35.41
N SER A 18 -47.53 24.81 -35.46
CA SER A 18 -47.38 23.56 -34.68
C SER A 18 -46.53 22.49 -35.39
N ALA A 19 -46.17 22.68 -36.65
CA ALA A 19 -45.26 21.80 -37.39
C ALA A 19 -43.77 22.21 -37.30
N SER A 20 -43.44 23.22 -36.46
CA SER A 20 -42.07 23.75 -36.29
C SER A 20 -41.28 22.89 -35.32
N CYS A 21 -40.35 22.13 -35.87
CA CYS A 21 -39.06 21.70 -35.31
C CYS A 21 -39.07 20.94 -33.99
N SER A 22 -39.45 19.67 -34.00
CA SER A 22 -39.01 18.72 -32.98
C SER A 22 -37.51 18.37 -33.09
N LYS A 23 -36.86 18.67 -34.19
CA LYS A 23 -35.43 18.40 -34.41
C LYS A 23 -34.46 19.52 -33.97
N TYR A 24 -34.97 20.69 -33.55
CA TYR A 24 -34.09 21.79 -33.14
C TYR A 24 -33.59 21.69 -31.68
N VAL A 25 -34.23 20.83 -30.88
CA VAL A 25 -33.83 20.64 -29.46
C VAL A 25 -32.83 19.49 -29.28
N ASP A 26 -32.64 18.66 -30.32
CA ASP A 26 -31.71 17.51 -30.29
C ASP A 26 -30.30 17.85 -30.87
N VAL A 27 -29.99 19.11 -31.11
CA VAL A 27 -28.61 19.49 -31.47
C VAL A 27 -27.77 19.48 -30.19
N VAL A 28 -27.10 18.38 -29.94
CA VAL A 28 -26.00 18.36 -28.99
C VAL A 28 -24.99 19.40 -29.47
N PRO A 29 -24.62 20.42 -28.67
CA PRO A 29 -23.61 21.39 -29.07
C PRO A 29 -22.34 20.65 -29.51
N ASP A 30 -21.74 21.03 -30.64
CA ASP A 30 -20.52 20.43 -31.20
C ASP A 30 -19.35 20.41 -30.20
N ASN A 31 -19.44 21.13 -29.08
CA ASN A 31 -18.44 21.19 -28.03
C ASN A 31 -18.72 20.28 -26.82
N VAL A 32 -19.80 19.48 -26.82
CA VAL A 32 -20.05 18.49 -25.77
C VAL A 32 -19.29 17.22 -26.11
N PRO A 33 -18.29 16.80 -25.31
CA PRO A 33 -17.57 15.56 -25.54
C PRO A 33 -18.56 14.39 -25.45
N ILE A 34 -18.78 13.71 -26.56
CA ILE A 34 -19.52 12.44 -26.62
C ILE A 34 -18.55 11.27 -26.61
N LEU A 35 -19.00 10.11 -26.20
CA LEU A 35 -18.13 8.93 -26.04
C LEU A 35 -17.41 8.54 -27.35
N GLU A 36 -18.07 8.70 -28.50
CA GLU A 36 -17.50 8.43 -29.83
C GLU A 36 -16.24 9.26 -30.10
N HIS A 37 -16.16 10.48 -29.58
CA HIS A 37 -14.96 11.31 -29.74
C HIS A 37 -13.74 10.73 -29.01
N ALA A 38 -13.96 10.01 -27.90
CA ALA A 38 -12.87 9.39 -27.14
C ALA A 38 -12.18 8.24 -27.90
N PHE A 39 -12.83 7.68 -28.93
CA PHE A 39 -12.31 6.58 -29.74
C PHE A 39 -12.15 6.97 -31.24
N ALA A 40 -12.20 8.27 -31.54
CA ALA A 40 -12.03 8.76 -32.90
C ALA A 40 -10.60 8.66 -33.44
N SER A 41 -9.59 8.54 -32.56
CA SER A 41 -8.19 8.36 -32.91
C SER A 41 -7.40 7.66 -31.81
N ARG A 42 -6.22 7.13 -32.17
CA ARG A 42 -5.28 6.51 -31.23
C ARG A 42 -4.93 7.43 -30.05
N VAL A 43 -4.67 8.73 -30.31
CA VAL A 43 -4.32 9.70 -29.26
C VAL A 43 -5.48 9.92 -28.27
N MET A 44 -6.71 9.93 -28.75
CA MET A 44 -7.88 10.08 -27.88
C MET A 44 -8.12 8.80 -27.07
N ALA A 45 -7.94 7.63 -27.67
CA ALA A 45 -8.02 6.33 -26.98
C ALA A 45 -6.94 6.21 -25.89
N GLU A 46 -5.72 6.71 -26.11
CA GLU A 46 -4.65 6.74 -25.11
C GLU A 46 -5.03 7.59 -23.90
N ARG A 47 -5.64 8.75 -24.12
CA ARG A 47 -6.15 9.60 -23.04
C ARG A 47 -7.25 8.91 -22.25
N TYR A 48 -8.12 8.14 -22.92
CA TYR A 48 -9.14 7.38 -22.23
C TYR A 48 -8.55 6.21 -21.43
N LEU A 49 -7.53 5.52 -21.95
CA LEU A 49 -6.79 4.51 -21.19
C LEU A 49 -6.18 5.11 -19.91
N ALA A 50 -5.62 6.33 -19.99
CA ALA A 50 -5.15 7.03 -18.81
C ALA A 50 -6.27 7.30 -17.79
N THR A 51 -7.52 7.51 -18.24
CA THR A 51 -8.70 7.61 -17.35
C THR A 51 -8.94 6.28 -16.62
N CYS A 52 -8.80 5.14 -17.31
CA CYS A 52 -8.88 3.82 -16.67
C CYS A 52 -7.82 3.68 -15.55
N TYR A 53 -6.59 4.13 -15.76
CA TYR A 53 -5.54 4.12 -14.74
C TYR A 53 -5.80 5.10 -13.59
N ASN A 54 -6.47 6.22 -13.83
CA ASN A 54 -6.68 7.26 -12.82
C ASN A 54 -7.58 6.84 -11.65
N ALA A 55 -8.34 5.75 -11.81
CA ALA A 55 -9.15 5.17 -10.73
C ALA A 55 -8.34 4.35 -9.72
N MET A 56 -7.04 4.13 -9.96
CA MET A 56 -6.19 3.40 -9.00
C MET A 56 -6.12 4.13 -7.66
N PRO A 57 -6.23 3.37 -6.53
CA PRO A 57 -6.08 3.94 -5.21
C PRO A 57 -4.73 4.65 -5.04
N ASN A 58 -4.72 5.76 -4.32
CA ASN A 58 -3.49 6.44 -3.95
C ASN A 58 -2.84 5.71 -2.77
N PHE A 59 -1.75 4.97 -3.03
CA PHE A 59 -1.02 4.21 -2.01
C PHE A 59 0.04 5.05 -1.27
N SER A 60 0.38 6.25 -1.73
CA SER A 60 1.42 7.10 -1.17
C SER A 60 0.92 8.13 -0.14
N GLY A 61 -0.32 8.55 -0.26
CA GLY A 61 -0.90 9.63 0.53
C GLY A 61 -1.40 9.15 1.90
N TYR A 62 -0.91 9.74 2.98
CA TYR A 62 -1.35 9.41 4.34
C TYR A 62 -2.84 9.71 4.61
N ASN A 63 -3.46 10.59 3.83
CA ASN A 63 -4.89 10.91 3.92
C ASN A 63 -5.75 9.92 3.14
N ALA A 64 -5.28 9.47 1.98
CA ALA A 64 -6.04 8.65 1.03
C ALA A 64 -5.78 7.15 1.22
N ASN A 65 -4.60 6.75 1.71
CA ASN A 65 -4.29 5.35 1.97
C ASN A 65 -4.59 4.98 3.42
N PRO A 66 -5.60 4.12 3.69
CA PRO A 66 -5.92 3.70 5.05
C PRO A 66 -4.78 2.92 5.71
N ALA A 67 -3.94 2.28 4.91
CA ALA A 67 -2.89 1.40 5.39
C ALA A 67 -1.70 2.15 6.03
N ILE A 68 -1.50 3.42 5.71
CA ILE A 68 -0.36 4.20 6.24
C ILE A 68 -0.43 4.33 7.77
N MET A 69 -1.60 4.62 8.35
CA MET A 69 -1.76 4.76 9.80
C MET A 69 -2.66 3.69 10.41
N GLY A 70 -3.51 3.04 9.60
CA GLY A 70 -4.51 2.10 10.08
C GLY A 70 -3.97 0.77 10.60
N ALA A 71 -2.65 0.52 10.48
CA ALA A 71 -1.96 -0.63 11.08
C ALA A 71 -1.18 -0.28 12.37
N GLY A 72 -1.22 0.99 12.81
CA GLY A 72 -0.49 1.42 14.00
C GLY A 72 1.04 1.49 13.83
N GLU A 73 1.56 1.38 12.59
CA GLU A 73 2.99 1.54 12.30
C GLU A 73 3.42 3.00 12.38
N ILE A 74 2.55 3.89 11.91
CA ILE A 74 2.74 5.34 11.87
C ILE A 74 1.65 6.01 12.68
N TRP A 75 2.01 7.06 13.42
CA TRP A 75 1.10 7.90 14.17
C TRP A 75 1.40 9.38 13.96
N THR A 76 0.47 10.23 14.33
CA THR A 76 0.60 11.69 14.22
C THR A 76 -0.20 12.38 15.34
N ASN A 77 0.00 13.69 15.50
CA ASN A 77 -0.75 14.46 16.48
C ASN A 77 -2.26 14.57 16.14
N GLU A 78 -3.05 15.02 17.12
CA GLU A 78 -4.50 15.05 17.00
C GLU A 78 -5.02 16.01 15.92
N GLN A 79 -4.27 17.07 15.64
CA GLN A 79 -4.67 18.11 14.68
C GLN A 79 -4.55 17.66 13.23
N ILE A 80 -3.81 16.59 12.96
CA ILE A 80 -3.63 16.05 11.60
C ILE A 80 -4.74 15.05 11.31
N ALA A 81 -5.59 15.39 10.35
CA ALA A 81 -6.62 14.50 9.85
C ALA A 81 -6.01 13.36 9.02
N SER A 82 -6.48 12.14 9.22
CA SER A 82 -6.15 10.98 8.39
C SER A 82 -7.26 9.94 8.49
N ALA A 83 -7.68 9.45 7.34
CA ALA A 83 -8.68 8.38 7.29
C ALA A 83 -8.16 7.08 7.93
N GLY A 84 -6.89 6.72 7.71
CA GLY A 84 -6.27 5.54 8.34
C GLY A 84 -6.24 5.63 9.87
N LYS A 85 -5.87 6.80 10.43
CA LYS A 85 -5.94 7.06 11.87
C LYS A 85 -7.38 6.90 12.40
N ASN A 86 -8.35 7.46 11.71
CA ASN A 86 -9.76 7.39 12.11
C ASN A 86 -10.34 5.97 11.99
N ILE A 87 -9.91 5.19 10.98
CA ILE A 87 -10.27 3.77 10.86
C ILE A 87 -9.71 2.97 12.04
N LEU A 88 -8.43 3.18 12.41
CA LEU A 88 -7.84 2.53 13.58
C LEU A 88 -8.55 2.92 14.89
N ARG A 89 -9.11 4.13 14.94
CA ARG A 89 -9.93 4.63 16.07
C ARG A 89 -11.35 4.07 16.11
N GLY A 90 -11.76 3.23 15.16
CA GLY A 90 -13.11 2.71 15.07
C GLY A 90 -14.16 3.74 14.63
N ALA A 91 -13.75 4.85 14.00
CA ALA A 91 -14.64 5.91 13.54
C ALA A 91 -15.37 5.60 12.21
N GLN A 92 -15.13 4.43 11.62
CA GLN A 92 -15.83 3.98 10.43
C GLN A 92 -17.33 3.78 10.74
N ASN A 93 -18.21 4.23 9.84
CA ASN A 93 -19.66 4.11 10.01
C ASN A 93 -20.40 4.01 8.66
N ALA A 94 -21.63 3.50 8.66
CA ALA A 94 -22.41 3.28 7.45
C ALA A 94 -23.16 4.53 6.95
N ASP A 95 -23.33 5.58 7.76
CA ASP A 95 -24.00 6.82 7.32
C ASP A 95 -23.08 7.70 6.47
N SER A 96 -21.80 7.72 6.84
CA SER A 96 -20.74 8.45 6.14
C SER A 96 -19.44 7.65 6.19
N PRO A 97 -19.28 6.62 5.34
CA PRO A 97 -18.10 5.77 5.36
C PRO A 97 -16.83 6.56 5.07
N LEU A 98 -15.78 6.32 5.85
CA LEU A 98 -14.45 6.85 5.57
C LEU A 98 -13.87 6.16 4.34
N LEU A 99 -13.25 6.93 3.45
CA LEU A 99 -12.70 6.43 2.17
C LEU A 99 -13.72 5.54 1.43
N ASN A 100 -14.87 6.14 1.13
CA ASN A 100 -15.98 5.44 0.47
C ASN A 100 -15.65 5.12 -0.99
N GLU A 101 -15.07 3.92 -1.21
CA GLU A 101 -14.74 3.39 -2.54
C GLU A 101 -15.94 2.71 -3.21
N TRP A 102 -17.11 2.68 -2.55
CA TRP A 102 -18.30 2.06 -3.08
C TRP A 102 -19.13 3.02 -3.93
N ASP A 103 -19.63 4.09 -3.35
CA ASP A 103 -20.52 5.05 -4.01
C ASP A 103 -20.01 6.51 -3.95
N GLY A 104 -18.74 6.72 -3.60
CA GLY A 104 -18.08 8.00 -3.65
C GLY A 104 -17.81 8.48 -5.08
N THR A 105 -17.49 9.77 -5.23
CA THR A 105 -17.21 10.41 -6.53
C THR A 105 -16.01 9.83 -7.27
N SER A 106 -15.08 9.22 -6.54
CA SER A 106 -13.87 8.56 -7.06
C SER A 106 -13.92 7.06 -6.78
N SER A 107 -15.11 6.43 -6.82
CA SER A 107 -15.29 5.02 -6.50
C SER A 107 -14.58 4.11 -7.49
N LEU A 108 -14.16 2.95 -7.00
CA LEU A 108 -13.57 1.90 -7.84
C LEU A 108 -14.55 1.33 -8.86
N TRP A 109 -15.86 1.40 -8.58
CA TRP A 109 -16.90 1.03 -9.56
C TRP A 109 -16.89 1.92 -10.79
N ARG A 110 -16.58 3.22 -10.64
CA ARG A 110 -16.37 4.12 -11.78
C ARG A 110 -15.18 3.66 -12.62
N GLY A 111 -14.06 3.31 -11.98
CA GLY A 111 -12.90 2.77 -12.68
C GLY A 111 -13.22 1.47 -13.45
N ILE A 112 -14.02 0.58 -12.87
CA ILE A 112 -14.52 -0.64 -13.53
C ILE A 112 -15.39 -0.28 -14.74
N SER A 113 -16.28 0.70 -14.59
CA SER A 113 -17.13 1.19 -15.69
C SER A 113 -16.32 1.78 -16.84
N ASP A 114 -15.32 2.63 -16.52
CA ASP A 114 -14.41 3.23 -17.51
C ASP A 114 -13.62 2.14 -18.25
N CYS A 115 -13.14 1.11 -17.55
CA CYS A 115 -12.49 -0.04 -18.17
C CYS A 115 -13.43 -0.82 -19.09
N ASN A 116 -14.67 -1.07 -18.68
CA ASN A 116 -15.65 -1.76 -19.51
C ASN A 116 -15.98 -0.98 -20.79
N ILE A 117 -16.19 0.34 -20.68
CA ILE A 117 -16.38 1.22 -21.85
C ILE A 117 -15.17 1.14 -22.79
N PHE A 118 -13.97 1.21 -22.24
CA PHE A 118 -12.73 1.12 -23.05
C PHE A 118 -12.62 -0.21 -23.79
N ILE A 119 -12.84 -1.32 -23.08
CA ILE A 119 -12.76 -2.68 -23.64
C ILE A 119 -13.75 -2.88 -24.79
N ASP A 120 -14.96 -2.34 -24.63
CA ASP A 120 -16.02 -2.46 -25.65
C ASP A 120 -15.78 -1.54 -26.86
N SER A 121 -15.11 -0.39 -26.67
CA SER A 121 -15.01 0.66 -27.69
C SER A 121 -13.68 0.71 -28.44
N ILE A 122 -12.57 0.19 -27.86
CA ILE A 122 -11.22 0.30 -28.44
C ILE A 122 -11.12 -0.33 -29.85
N GLY A 123 -11.94 -1.32 -30.15
CA GLY A 123 -12.03 -1.95 -31.46
C GLY A 123 -12.43 -1.01 -32.62
N GLN A 124 -13.03 0.16 -32.29
CA GLN A 124 -13.54 1.13 -33.27
C GLN A 124 -12.47 2.16 -33.70
N VAL A 125 -11.32 2.23 -33.02
CA VAL A 125 -10.26 3.21 -33.32
C VAL A 125 -9.63 2.93 -34.69
N PRO A 126 -9.73 3.87 -35.65
CA PRO A 126 -9.39 3.58 -37.05
C PRO A 126 -7.89 3.56 -37.34
N ASP A 127 -7.09 4.37 -36.62
CA ASP A 127 -5.67 4.63 -36.85
C ASP A 127 -4.74 3.87 -35.90
N MET A 128 -5.16 2.68 -35.41
CA MET A 128 -4.43 1.92 -34.41
C MET A 128 -4.10 0.50 -34.89
N PRO A 129 -2.81 0.08 -34.81
CA PRO A 129 -2.41 -1.31 -35.07
C PRO A 129 -3.15 -2.30 -34.15
N ILE A 130 -3.39 -3.52 -34.68
CA ILE A 130 -4.17 -4.51 -33.94
C ILE A 130 -3.45 -4.98 -32.66
N GLU A 131 -2.12 -5.13 -32.73
CA GLU A 131 -1.29 -5.56 -31.61
C GLU A 131 -1.32 -4.52 -30.47
N GLU A 132 -1.25 -3.24 -30.81
CA GLU A 132 -1.35 -2.15 -29.81
C GLU A 132 -2.75 -2.06 -29.21
N ARG A 133 -3.77 -2.25 -30.03
CA ARG A 133 -5.17 -2.30 -29.60
C ARG A 133 -5.40 -3.41 -28.58
N ASP A 134 -4.90 -4.63 -28.89
CA ASP A 134 -5.04 -5.80 -28.02
C ASP A 134 -4.25 -5.61 -26.72
N LYS A 135 -3.06 -5.02 -26.76
CA LYS A 135 -2.28 -4.63 -25.57
C LYS A 135 -3.07 -3.67 -24.68
N TRP A 136 -3.60 -2.57 -25.23
CA TRP A 136 -4.33 -1.58 -24.43
C TRP A 136 -5.64 -2.14 -23.88
N LYS A 137 -6.31 -2.99 -24.64
CA LYS A 137 -7.48 -3.75 -24.17
C LYS A 137 -7.11 -4.64 -23.00
N ALA A 138 -5.98 -5.32 -23.06
CA ALA A 138 -5.48 -6.17 -21.98
C ALA A 138 -5.13 -5.36 -20.71
N GLU A 139 -4.54 -4.18 -20.86
CA GLU A 139 -4.29 -3.28 -19.72
C GLU A 139 -5.59 -2.89 -19.01
N ALA A 140 -6.60 -2.43 -19.76
CA ALA A 140 -7.92 -2.10 -19.19
C ALA A 140 -8.60 -3.33 -18.56
N THR A 141 -8.44 -4.52 -19.15
CA THR A 141 -8.96 -5.78 -18.61
C THR A 141 -8.29 -6.14 -17.29
N PHE A 142 -6.97 -5.99 -17.20
CA PHE A 142 -6.24 -6.18 -15.94
C PHE A 142 -6.68 -5.18 -14.88
N LEU A 143 -6.79 -3.89 -15.21
CA LEU A 143 -7.22 -2.84 -14.27
C LEU A 143 -8.63 -3.11 -13.74
N LYS A 144 -9.57 -3.56 -14.60
CA LYS A 144 -10.90 -3.99 -14.18
C LYS A 144 -10.83 -5.08 -13.10
N ALA A 145 -10.01 -6.10 -13.31
CA ALA A 145 -9.81 -7.17 -12.34
C ALA A 145 -9.17 -6.66 -11.04
N PHE A 146 -8.17 -5.79 -11.16
CA PHE A 146 -7.49 -5.18 -10.01
C PHE A 146 -8.43 -4.33 -9.16
N TYR A 147 -9.34 -3.57 -9.76
CA TYR A 147 -10.34 -2.78 -9.02
C TYR A 147 -11.36 -3.67 -8.30
N HIS A 148 -11.79 -4.79 -8.88
CA HIS A 148 -12.59 -5.77 -8.16
C HIS A 148 -11.82 -6.36 -6.97
N TYR A 149 -10.52 -6.62 -7.10
CA TYR A 149 -9.68 -7.08 -5.99
C TYR A 149 -9.57 -6.04 -4.88
N GLU A 150 -9.36 -4.77 -5.23
CA GLU A 150 -9.30 -3.67 -4.26
C GLU A 150 -10.63 -3.49 -3.51
N LEU A 151 -11.77 -3.63 -4.20
CA LEU A 151 -13.09 -3.64 -3.56
C LEU A 151 -13.27 -4.85 -2.64
N LEU A 152 -12.88 -6.04 -3.10
CA LEU A 152 -12.99 -7.28 -2.32
C LEU A 152 -12.18 -7.20 -1.03
N LYS A 153 -10.97 -6.66 -1.04
CA LYS A 153 -10.16 -6.46 0.18
C LYS A 153 -10.89 -5.60 1.22
N ARG A 154 -11.64 -4.59 0.78
CA ARG A 154 -12.35 -3.64 1.66
C ARG A 154 -13.71 -4.16 2.13
N TYR A 155 -14.47 -4.73 1.21
CA TYR A 155 -15.89 -5.02 1.44
C TYR A 155 -16.22 -6.52 1.53
N GLY A 156 -15.25 -7.41 1.30
CA GLY A 156 -15.49 -8.86 1.22
C GLY A 156 -16.27 -9.22 -0.05
N PRO A 157 -17.41 -9.91 0.06
CA PRO A 157 -18.27 -10.19 -1.11
C PRO A 157 -18.69 -8.91 -1.82
N ILE A 158 -18.63 -8.90 -3.15
CA ILE A 158 -19.03 -7.75 -3.99
C ILE A 158 -19.80 -8.23 -5.22
N PRO A 159 -20.56 -7.36 -5.91
CA PRO A 159 -21.04 -7.65 -7.25
C PRO A 159 -19.88 -7.85 -8.24
N ILE A 160 -20.12 -8.65 -9.28
CA ILE A 160 -19.24 -8.78 -10.44
C ILE A 160 -19.78 -7.91 -11.56
N MET A 161 -19.07 -6.82 -11.90
CA MET A 161 -19.46 -5.87 -12.93
C MET A 161 -18.61 -6.10 -14.19
N ASP A 162 -18.96 -7.12 -14.96
CA ASP A 162 -18.19 -7.54 -16.14
C ASP A 162 -18.45 -6.70 -17.39
N LYS A 163 -19.59 -6.02 -17.44
CA LYS A 163 -20.03 -5.22 -18.60
C LYS A 163 -20.46 -3.83 -18.17
N PHE A 164 -20.32 -2.87 -19.09
CA PHE A 164 -20.89 -1.55 -18.94
C PHE A 164 -22.42 -1.60 -18.94
N ILE A 165 -23.05 -0.88 -18.01
CA ILE A 165 -24.50 -0.68 -17.96
C ILE A 165 -24.76 0.75 -18.47
N PRO A 166 -25.36 0.93 -19.66
CA PRO A 166 -25.63 2.25 -20.23
C PRO A 166 -26.53 3.09 -19.33
N VAL A 167 -26.29 4.40 -19.31
CA VAL A 167 -27.15 5.36 -18.62
C VAL A 167 -28.54 5.32 -19.24
N GLY A 168 -29.60 5.23 -18.41
CA GLY A 168 -30.96 5.09 -18.86
C GLY A 168 -31.46 3.65 -19.05
N SER A 169 -30.64 2.64 -18.71
CA SER A 169 -31.09 1.26 -18.60
C SER A 169 -32.15 1.12 -17.51
N ASP A 170 -32.97 0.06 -17.58
CA ASP A 170 -33.96 -0.25 -16.56
C ASP A 170 -33.33 -0.37 -15.18
N LEU A 171 -34.04 0.09 -14.14
CA LEU A 171 -33.57 0.08 -12.75
C LEU A 171 -33.17 -1.32 -12.27
N GLU A 172 -33.79 -2.38 -12.80
CA GLU A 172 -33.44 -3.77 -12.47
C GLU A 172 -32.01 -4.13 -12.85
N ASN A 173 -31.44 -3.53 -13.90
CA ASN A 173 -30.06 -3.76 -14.35
C ASN A 173 -29.03 -3.16 -13.38
N TYR A 174 -29.42 -2.14 -12.61
CA TYR A 174 -28.56 -1.52 -11.59
C TYR A 174 -28.72 -2.20 -10.21
N ALA A 175 -29.81 -2.94 -9.99
CA ALA A 175 -30.07 -3.66 -8.75
C ALA A 175 -29.31 -5.00 -8.72
N VAL A 176 -27.98 -4.94 -8.53
CA VAL A 176 -27.09 -6.10 -8.52
C VAL A 176 -26.91 -6.67 -7.11
N GLU A 177 -26.73 -7.99 -7.04
CA GLU A 177 -26.44 -8.70 -5.79
C GLU A 177 -24.93 -8.90 -5.60
N ARG A 178 -24.52 -8.98 -4.33
CA ARG A 178 -23.16 -9.43 -3.98
C ARG A 178 -22.98 -10.90 -4.37
N GLN A 179 -21.81 -11.24 -4.92
CA GLN A 179 -21.48 -12.62 -5.24
C GLN A 179 -20.60 -13.24 -4.12
N PRO A 180 -20.68 -14.56 -3.91
CA PRO A 180 -19.78 -15.26 -3.00
C PRO A 180 -18.31 -14.92 -3.26
N VAL A 181 -17.53 -14.78 -2.20
CA VAL A 181 -16.11 -14.39 -2.32
C VAL A 181 -15.31 -15.31 -3.24
N ASP A 182 -15.60 -16.61 -3.25
CA ASP A 182 -14.89 -17.58 -4.11
C ASP A 182 -15.22 -17.36 -5.60
N GLU A 183 -16.46 -16.97 -5.92
CA GLU A 183 -16.85 -16.61 -7.28
C GLU A 183 -16.16 -15.30 -7.72
N VAL A 184 -16.06 -14.32 -6.81
CA VAL A 184 -15.35 -13.05 -7.09
C VAL A 184 -13.87 -13.30 -7.31
N PHE A 185 -13.21 -14.08 -6.47
CA PHE A 185 -11.79 -14.45 -6.67
C PHE A 185 -11.58 -15.17 -8.00
N THR A 186 -12.46 -16.13 -8.33
CA THR A 186 -12.40 -16.87 -9.60
C THR A 186 -12.52 -15.93 -10.80
N TYR A 187 -13.46 -14.98 -10.74
CA TYR A 187 -13.63 -13.95 -11.77
C TYR A 187 -12.39 -13.10 -11.94
N ILE A 188 -11.82 -12.59 -10.84
CA ILE A 188 -10.60 -11.76 -10.85
C ILE A 188 -9.44 -12.52 -11.50
N ILE A 189 -9.18 -13.75 -11.06
CA ILE A 189 -8.08 -14.58 -11.55
C ILE A 189 -8.24 -14.86 -13.05
N LYS A 190 -9.44 -15.29 -13.49
CA LYS A 190 -9.73 -15.56 -14.90
C LYS A 190 -9.57 -14.31 -15.77
N THR A 191 -9.96 -13.14 -15.25
CA THR A 191 -9.84 -11.87 -15.96
C THR A 191 -8.38 -11.44 -16.11
N ILE A 192 -7.56 -11.63 -15.06
CA ILE A 192 -6.11 -11.40 -15.15
C ILE A 192 -5.46 -12.37 -16.15
N ASP A 193 -5.83 -13.65 -16.13
CA ASP A 193 -5.28 -14.66 -17.05
C ASP A 193 -5.57 -14.29 -18.50
N GLY A 194 -6.78 -13.86 -18.82
CA GLY A 194 -7.14 -13.40 -20.17
C GLY A 194 -6.39 -12.13 -20.60
N ALA A 195 -6.07 -11.24 -19.68
CA ALA A 195 -5.27 -10.06 -19.98
C ALA A 195 -3.80 -10.41 -20.26
N MET A 196 -3.21 -11.35 -19.50
CA MET A 196 -1.78 -11.69 -19.61
C MET A 196 -1.34 -12.15 -21.00
N GLU A 197 -2.24 -12.69 -21.80
CA GLU A 197 -1.94 -13.16 -23.16
C GLU A 197 -1.40 -12.02 -24.05
N PHE A 198 -1.94 -10.80 -23.90
CA PHE A 198 -1.64 -9.66 -24.75
C PHE A 198 -0.75 -8.59 -24.07
N LEU A 199 -0.43 -8.74 -22.79
CA LEU A 199 0.48 -7.84 -22.10
C LEU A 199 1.94 -8.10 -22.50
N ASP A 200 2.73 -7.02 -22.61
CA ASP A 200 4.16 -7.13 -22.83
C ASP A 200 4.84 -7.93 -21.72
N PRO A 201 5.87 -8.72 -22.05
CA PRO A 201 6.59 -9.50 -21.04
C PRO A 201 7.20 -8.65 -19.93
N ASN A 202 7.72 -7.47 -20.29
CA ASN A 202 8.38 -6.51 -19.41
C ASN A 202 8.13 -5.09 -19.93
N VAL A 203 8.50 -4.07 -19.14
CA VAL A 203 8.51 -2.67 -19.60
C VAL A 203 9.61 -2.50 -20.66
N VAL A 204 9.24 -2.00 -21.84
CA VAL A 204 10.17 -1.82 -22.96
C VAL A 204 10.84 -0.44 -22.88
N ASP A 205 10.06 0.61 -22.62
CA ASP A 205 10.55 1.98 -22.43
C ASP A 205 10.18 2.48 -21.02
N VAL A 206 11.18 2.50 -20.13
CA VAL A 206 10.98 2.93 -18.73
C VAL A 206 10.51 4.39 -18.64
N ASN A 207 10.89 5.25 -19.58
CA ASN A 207 10.51 6.66 -19.53
C ASN A 207 9.06 6.89 -19.98
N ALA A 208 8.60 6.15 -20.99
CA ALA A 208 7.26 6.30 -21.57
C ALA A 208 6.21 5.38 -20.90
N GLU A 209 6.64 4.22 -20.42
CA GLU A 209 5.74 3.15 -19.96
C GLU A 209 5.84 2.86 -18.45
N MET A 210 6.62 3.64 -17.71
CA MET A 210 6.66 3.48 -16.25
C MET A 210 5.24 3.67 -15.67
N GLY A 211 4.77 2.63 -14.98
CA GLY A 211 3.43 2.60 -14.40
C GLY A 211 2.39 1.81 -15.20
N ARG A 212 2.63 1.55 -16.47
CA ARG A 212 1.77 0.64 -17.26
C ARG A 212 1.98 -0.81 -16.80
N VAL A 213 0.90 -1.57 -16.80
CA VAL A 213 0.96 -2.99 -16.42
C VAL A 213 1.63 -3.81 -17.52
N ASN A 214 2.47 -4.74 -17.10
CA ASN A 214 3.09 -5.75 -17.94
C ASN A 214 2.81 -7.16 -17.39
N ARG A 215 3.26 -8.19 -18.06
CA ARG A 215 3.00 -9.58 -17.67
C ARG A 215 3.61 -9.96 -16.33
N ILE A 216 4.80 -9.41 -15.98
CA ILE A 216 5.42 -9.63 -14.65
C ILE A 216 4.54 -9.04 -13.54
N ALA A 217 4.08 -7.81 -13.71
CA ALA A 217 3.18 -7.15 -12.78
C ALA A 217 1.85 -7.93 -12.61
N ALA A 218 1.27 -8.36 -13.74
CA ALA A 218 0.01 -9.12 -13.73
C ALA A 218 0.16 -10.48 -13.02
N LYS A 219 1.25 -11.21 -13.25
CA LYS A 219 1.56 -12.47 -12.55
C LYS A 219 1.77 -12.24 -11.04
N ALA A 220 2.49 -11.18 -10.66
CA ALA A 220 2.73 -10.85 -9.26
C ALA A 220 1.43 -10.50 -8.52
N ILE A 221 0.55 -9.71 -9.13
CA ILE A 221 -0.78 -9.39 -8.56
C ILE A 221 -1.67 -10.63 -8.52
N LYS A 222 -1.67 -11.50 -9.55
CA LYS A 222 -2.40 -12.77 -9.51
C LYS A 222 -1.96 -13.64 -8.33
N ALA A 223 -0.65 -13.73 -8.07
CA ALA A 223 -0.10 -14.46 -6.93
C ALA A 223 -0.60 -13.86 -5.60
N GLU A 224 -0.57 -12.53 -5.44
CA GLU A 224 -1.10 -11.85 -4.25
C GLU A 224 -2.59 -12.18 -4.08
N VAL A 225 -3.41 -12.10 -5.13
CA VAL A 225 -4.86 -12.42 -5.11
C VAL A 225 -5.10 -13.85 -4.63
N LEU A 226 -4.32 -14.83 -5.12
CA LEU A 226 -4.46 -16.23 -4.73
C LEU A 226 -4.04 -16.48 -3.27
N VAL A 227 -2.99 -15.82 -2.78
CA VAL A 227 -2.62 -15.85 -1.36
C VAL A 227 -3.73 -15.26 -0.49
N TYR A 228 -4.36 -14.17 -0.92
CA TYR A 228 -5.53 -13.62 -0.21
C TYR A 228 -6.69 -14.61 -0.17
N ALA A 229 -7.04 -15.25 -1.30
CA ALA A 229 -8.09 -16.25 -1.38
C ALA A 229 -7.84 -17.47 -0.47
N ALA A 230 -6.54 -17.80 -0.28
CA ALA A 230 -6.11 -18.91 0.58
C ALA A 230 -6.03 -18.52 2.07
N SER A 231 -5.97 -17.22 2.40
CA SER A 231 -5.74 -16.75 3.77
C SER A 231 -6.95 -16.94 4.68
N PRO A 232 -6.75 -17.01 6.02
CA PRO A 232 -7.79 -17.34 7.00
C PRO A 232 -9.07 -16.50 6.94
N LEU A 233 -9.00 -15.25 6.47
CA LEU A 233 -10.19 -14.40 6.33
C LEU A 233 -11.16 -14.93 5.25
N PHE A 234 -10.65 -15.63 4.22
CA PHE A 234 -11.40 -16.07 3.04
C PHE A 234 -11.41 -17.60 2.84
N ASN A 235 -10.68 -18.34 3.64
CA ASN A 235 -10.55 -19.79 3.53
C ASN A 235 -10.88 -20.47 4.85
N GLY A 236 -12.06 -21.06 4.94
CA GLY A 236 -12.52 -21.76 6.15
C GLY A 236 -12.90 -20.81 7.29
N ASN A 237 -13.21 -19.56 7.02
CA ASN A 237 -13.60 -18.59 8.03
C ASN A 237 -14.98 -18.93 8.60
N GLN A 238 -15.04 -19.19 9.92
CA GLN A 238 -16.26 -19.50 10.66
C GLN A 238 -16.69 -18.36 11.61
N SER A 239 -16.04 -17.20 11.54
CA SER A 239 -16.40 -16.06 12.39
C SER A 239 -17.65 -15.32 11.89
N LEU A 240 -18.11 -14.37 12.69
CA LEU A 240 -19.35 -13.62 12.43
C LEU A 240 -19.37 -12.90 11.07
N VAL A 241 -18.21 -12.42 10.58
CA VAL A 241 -18.14 -11.77 9.26
C VAL A 241 -18.47 -12.71 8.11
N ALA A 242 -18.31 -14.03 8.30
CA ALA A 242 -18.61 -15.04 7.28
C ALA A 242 -20.06 -15.53 7.29
N THR A 243 -20.90 -15.03 8.20
CA THR A 243 -22.31 -15.45 8.31
C THR A 243 -23.24 -14.73 7.33
N ILE A 244 -22.73 -13.78 6.56
CA ILE A 244 -23.51 -12.94 5.66
C ILE A 244 -24.12 -13.76 4.52
N LYS A 245 -25.41 -13.51 4.26
CA LYS A 245 -26.17 -14.11 3.16
C LYS A 245 -26.87 -13.04 2.36
N ASN A 246 -27.08 -13.28 1.06
CA ASN A 246 -28.01 -12.48 0.27
C ASN A 246 -29.46 -12.71 0.74
N GLN A 247 -30.37 -11.85 0.30
CA GLN A 247 -31.80 -11.94 0.68
C GLN A 247 -32.45 -13.26 0.24
N ASN A 248 -31.95 -13.87 -0.84
CA ASN A 248 -32.38 -15.20 -1.31
C ASN A 248 -31.78 -16.36 -0.51
N GLY A 249 -30.99 -16.09 0.54
CA GLY A 249 -30.36 -17.10 1.39
C GLY A 249 -29.01 -17.61 0.87
N LYS A 250 -28.52 -17.16 -0.29
CA LYS A 250 -27.19 -17.56 -0.83
C LYS A 250 -26.09 -17.12 0.13
N GLN A 251 -25.30 -18.10 0.62
CA GLN A 251 -24.14 -17.86 1.49
C GLN A 251 -23.06 -17.11 0.72
N LEU A 252 -22.49 -16.06 1.32
CA LEU A 252 -21.47 -15.21 0.66
C LEU A 252 -20.02 -15.61 0.99
N PHE A 253 -19.82 -16.41 2.03
CA PHE A 253 -18.54 -17.01 2.36
C PHE A 253 -18.64 -18.54 2.40
N ASN A 254 -17.63 -19.21 1.86
CA ASN A 254 -17.46 -20.64 2.07
C ASN A 254 -16.72 -20.86 3.39
N THR A 255 -17.38 -21.48 4.37
CA THR A 255 -16.82 -21.73 5.69
C THR A 255 -15.99 -23.03 5.77
N THR A 256 -15.91 -23.78 4.66
CA THR A 256 -15.07 -24.98 4.56
C THR A 256 -13.66 -24.63 4.14
N TYR A 257 -12.66 -25.08 4.90
CA TYR A 257 -11.25 -24.90 4.54
C TYR A 257 -10.89 -25.75 3.31
N SER A 258 -10.14 -25.14 2.38
CA SER A 258 -9.59 -25.81 1.19
C SER A 258 -8.06 -25.65 1.14
N ALA A 259 -7.34 -26.76 1.23
CA ALA A 259 -5.89 -26.79 1.05
C ALA A 259 -5.49 -26.43 -0.39
N GLU A 260 -6.35 -26.72 -1.37
CA GLU A 260 -6.11 -26.45 -2.79
C GLU A 260 -5.89 -24.95 -3.09
N LYS A 261 -6.50 -24.07 -2.31
CA LYS A 261 -6.27 -22.62 -2.43
C LYS A 261 -4.80 -22.27 -2.16
N TRP A 262 -4.17 -22.89 -1.16
CA TRP A 262 -2.75 -22.67 -0.88
C TRP A 262 -1.83 -23.27 -1.93
N ILE A 263 -2.18 -24.46 -2.47
CA ILE A 263 -1.44 -25.07 -3.59
C ILE A 263 -1.46 -24.14 -4.81
N SER A 264 -2.64 -23.61 -5.16
CA SER A 264 -2.81 -22.66 -6.26
C SER A 264 -2.02 -21.37 -6.02
N ALA A 265 -2.00 -20.86 -4.79
CA ALA A 265 -1.22 -19.69 -4.40
C ALA A 265 0.29 -19.94 -4.53
N ALA A 266 0.80 -21.08 -4.06
CA ALA A 266 2.20 -21.45 -4.18
C ALA A 266 2.64 -21.56 -5.65
N ASN A 267 1.84 -22.21 -6.50
CA ASN A 267 2.12 -22.32 -7.92
C ASN A 267 2.19 -20.95 -8.61
N ALA A 268 1.22 -20.08 -8.33
CA ALA A 268 1.21 -18.73 -8.92
C ALA A 268 2.38 -17.85 -8.44
N CYS A 269 2.77 -17.95 -7.16
CA CYS A 269 3.96 -17.27 -6.65
C CYS A 269 5.22 -17.75 -7.36
N ARG A 270 5.40 -19.07 -7.53
CA ARG A 270 6.54 -19.64 -8.26
C ARG A 270 6.59 -19.10 -9.70
N GLU A 271 5.48 -19.18 -10.44
CA GLU A 271 5.42 -18.69 -11.84
C GLU A 271 5.70 -17.19 -11.95
N ALA A 272 5.26 -16.40 -10.98
CA ALA A 272 5.53 -14.97 -10.95
C ALA A 272 6.99 -14.66 -10.61
N ILE A 273 7.61 -15.40 -9.71
CA ILE A 273 9.04 -15.29 -9.37
C ILE A 273 9.89 -15.66 -10.58
N GLU A 274 9.62 -16.81 -11.20
CA GLU A 274 10.34 -17.25 -12.40
C GLU A 274 10.27 -16.21 -13.53
N ALA A 275 9.08 -15.67 -13.80
CA ALA A 275 8.91 -14.62 -14.81
C ALA A 275 9.66 -13.33 -14.44
N ALA A 276 9.66 -12.94 -13.16
CA ALA A 276 10.38 -11.76 -12.70
C ALA A 276 11.90 -11.94 -12.83
N GLU A 277 12.45 -13.06 -12.35
CA GLU A 277 13.88 -13.35 -12.41
C GLU A 277 14.37 -13.49 -13.87
N GLN A 278 13.61 -14.15 -14.75
CA GLN A 278 13.87 -14.21 -16.19
C GLN A 278 13.81 -12.84 -16.87
N GLY A 279 12.94 -11.94 -16.37
CA GLY A 279 12.86 -10.54 -16.78
C GLY A 279 13.94 -9.63 -16.17
N GLY A 280 14.97 -10.21 -15.52
CA GLY A 280 16.10 -9.48 -14.94
C GLY A 280 15.81 -8.82 -13.58
N LYS A 281 14.71 -9.19 -12.92
CA LYS A 281 14.40 -8.69 -11.57
C LYS A 281 15.21 -9.45 -10.52
N SER A 282 15.66 -8.71 -9.51
CA SER A 282 16.41 -9.25 -8.36
C SER A 282 16.19 -8.37 -7.14
N LEU A 283 16.47 -8.87 -5.95
CA LEU A 283 16.49 -8.04 -4.75
C LEU A 283 17.45 -6.88 -4.93
N PHE A 284 17.01 -5.68 -4.58
CA PHE A 284 17.81 -4.48 -4.73
C PHE A 284 18.97 -4.48 -3.73
N VAL A 285 20.20 -4.32 -4.26
CA VAL A 285 21.41 -4.15 -3.46
C VAL A 285 22.03 -2.81 -3.85
N TRP A 286 22.08 -1.89 -2.87
CA TRP A 286 22.63 -0.57 -3.08
C TRP A 286 24.12 -0.63 -3.43
N GLN A 287 24.50 0.16 -4.43
CA GLN A 287 25.90 0.34 -4.84
C GLN A 287 26.30 1.78 -4.56
N ALA A 288 27.50 1.97 -3.99
CA ALA A 288 28.02 3.30 -3.72
C ALA A 288 28.24 4.06 -5.04
N PRO A 289 27.56 5.21 -5.26
CA PRO A 289 27.80 6.03 -6.43
C PRO A 289 29.18 6.71 -6.35
N PRO A 290 29.72 7.22 -7.49
CA PRO A 290 30.97 7.96 -7.49
C PRO A 290 30.99 9.07 -6.45
N GLY A 291 32.10 9.16 -5.70
CA GLY A 291 32.30 10.16 -4.64
C GLY A 291 31.71 9.79 -3.28
N VAL A 292 31.02 8.65 -3.16
CA VAL A 292 30.55 8.11 -1.87
C VAL A 292 31.43 6.92 -1.48
N ASN A 293 32.06 7.02 -0.31
CA ASN A 293 32.94 5.97 0.21
C ASN A 293 32.27 5.24 1.39
N ILE A 294 31.42 4.27 1.05
CA ILE A 294 30.74 3.36 1.98
C ILE A 294 31.00 1.94 1.52
N THR A 295 31.69 1.18 2.37
CA THR A 295 32.10 -0.20 2.10
C THR A 295 31.67 -1.16 3.20
N ARG A 296 31.18 -0.66 4.35
CA ARG A 296 30.74 -1.47 5.47
C ARG A 296 29.49 -2.27 5.10
N PRO A 297 29.51 -3.62 5.23
CA PRO A 297 28.40 -4.47 4.82
C PRO A 297 27.06 -4.08 5.47
N GLU A 298 27.07 -3.68 6.74
CA GLU A 298 25.87 -3.27 7.48
C GLU A 298 25.28 -1.99 6.89
N ALA A 299 26.10 -1.02 6.48
CA ALA A 299 25.63 0.22 5.84
C ALA A 299 25.05 -0.06 4.45
N ILE A 300 25.65 -0.97 3.69
CA ILE A 300 25.11 -1.44 2.40
C ILE A 300 23.75 -2.11 2.63
N ALA A 301 23.62 -2.97 3.63
CA ALA A 301 22.36 -3.63 3.97
C ALA A 301 21.27 -2.63 4.42
N GLN A 302 21.64 -1.61 5.23
CA GLN A 302 20.75 -0.52 5.63
C GLN A 302 20.21 0.24 4.42
N LEU A 303 21.09 0.66 3.51
CA LEU A 303 20.72 1.41 2.32
C LEU A 303 19.96 0.55 1.33
N SER A 304 20.31 -0.71 1.15
CA SER A 304 19.60 -1.66 0.30
C SER A 304 18.14 -1.81 0.75
N SER A 305 17.91 -1.98 2.05
CA SER A 305 16.57 -2.12 2.61
C SER A 305 15.73 -0.84 2.52
N ARG A 306 16.35 0.33 2.75
CA ARG A 306 15.69 1.62 2.64
C ARG A 306 15.34 1.95 1.20
N LEU A 307 16.28 1.77 0.28
CA LEU A 307 16.19 2.25 -1.09
C LEU A 307 15.48 1.26 -2.03
N ALA A 308 15.30 0.00 -1.64
CA ALA A 308 14.42 -0.93 -2.37
C ALA A 308 13.00 -0.36 -2.55
N PHE A 309 12.54 0.49 -1.63
CA PHE A 309 11.26 1.19 -1.71
C PHE A 309 11.38 2.59 -2.35
N SER A 310 12.42 3.36 -2.02
CA SER A 310 12.52 4.79 -2.34
C SER A 310 13.43 5.14 -3.52
N GLN A 311 13.94 4.13 -4.25
CA GLN A 311 14.77 4.33 -5.43
C GLN A 311 14.03 3.85 -6.68
N ASN A 312 13.90 4.72 -7.70
CA ASN A 312 13.35 4.30 -8.99
C ASN A 312 14.44 3.98 -10.00
N LYS A 313 15.49 4.81 -10.04
CA LYS A 313 16.61 4.59 -10.94
C LYS A 313 17.34 3.30 -10.54
N ASP A 314 17.55 2.43 -11.50
CA ASP A 314 18.26 1.15 -11.34
C ASP A 314 17.63 0.21 -10.29
N ASN A 315 16.34 0.41 -9.96
CA ASN A 315 15.63 -0.45 -9.04
C ASN A 315 15.24 -1.77 -9.71
N THR A 316 16.00 -2.81 -9.40
CA THR A 316 15.80 -4.17 -9.92
C THR A 316 14.66 -4.92 -9.21
N GLU A 317 14.19 -4.42 -8.07
CA GLU A 317 13.25 -5.16 -7.21
C GLU A 317 11.77 -4.86 -7.47
N GLY A 318 11.45 -3.64 -7.92
CA GLY A 318 10.07 -3.25 -8.21
C GLY A 318 9.48 -4.05 -9.36
N LEU A 319 8.32 -4.69 -9.15
CA LEU A 319 7.61 -5.47 -10.15
C LEU A 319 6.52 -4.66 -10.84
N TRP A 320 5.86 -3.78 -10.10
CA TRP A 320 4.89 -2.84 -10.65
C TRP A 320 4.97 -1.50 -9.91
N PHE A 321 5.13 -0.44 -10.68
CA PHE A 321 5.06 0.94 -10.23
C PHE A 321 3.79 1.56 -10.81
N TYR A 322 3.19 2.49 -10.09
CA TYR A 322 2.05 3.25 -10.57
C TYR A 322 2.37 4.75 -10.49
N SER A 323 2.31 5.44 -11.62
CA SER A 323 2.80 6.82 -11.73
C SER A 323 2.16 7.82 -10.76
N ASN A 324 0.87 7.66 -10.44
CA ASN A 324 0.20 8.51 -9.45
C ASN A 324 0.60 8.17 -8.00
N ASN A 325 1.36 7.08 -7.79
CA ASN A 325 1.90 6.71 -6.49
C ASN A 325 3.18 7.49 -6.17
N LEU A 326 3.21 8.73 -6.60
CA LEU A 326 4.35 9.62 -6.47
C LEU A 326 4.52 10.07 -5.02
N ILE A 327 5.67 9.73 -4.43
CA ILE A 327 6.14 10.30 -3.17
C ILE A 327 6.78 11.66 -3.50
N SER A 328 5.92 12.66 -3.56
CA SER A 328 6.28 14.02 -3.92
C SER A 328 7.00 14.76 -2.79
N ASN A 329 7.40 15.99 -3.04
CA ASN A 329 7.94 16.90 -2.05
C ASN A 329 7.07 16.94 -0.77
N ASP A 330 5.78 17.22 -0.88
CA ASP A 330 4.87 17.34 0.28
C ASP A 330 4.79 16.07 1.14
N VAL A 331 4.78 14.91 0.50
CA VAL A 331 4.77 13.62 1.21
C VAL A 331 6.09 13.46 1.96
N GLN A 332 7.24 13.67 1.30
CA GLN A 332 8.56 13.53 1.93
C GLN A 332 8.75 14.49 3.10
N LEU A 333 8.35 15.76 2.96
CA LEU A 333 8.43 16.79 4.01
C LEU A 333 7.63 16.43 5.26
N SER A 334 6.61 15.58 5.12
CA SER A 334 5.81 15.09 6.24
C SER A 334 6.54 14.05 7.10
N TYR A 335 7.51 13.35 6.53
CA TYR A 335 8.38 12.35 7.20
C TYR A 335 9.77 12.90 7.56
N MET A 336 10.24 13.90 6.79
CA MET A 336 11.61 14.39 6.87
C MET A 336 11.88 15.07 8.22
N PRO A 337 12.99 14.72 8.92
CA PRO A 337 13.39 15.42 10.13
C PRO A 337 13.81 16.85 9.82
N ARG A 338 13.60 17.78 10.74
CA ARG A 338 14.16 19.14 10.68
C ARG A 338 15.66 19.13 11.01
N GLY A 339 16.31 20.26 10.76
CA GLY A 339 17.64 20.49 11.29
C GLY A 339 18.73 19.61 10.68
N TRP A 340 18.65 19.30 9.39
CA TRP A 340 19.74 18.67 8.63
C TRP A 340 21.07 19.42 8.79
N ASP A 341 20.96 20.75 8.85
CA ASP A 341 22.00 21.68 9.16
C ASP A 341 21.38 22.93 9.82
N ALA A 342 22.19 23.93 10.16
CA ALA A 342 21.69 25.16 10.76
C ALA A 342 20.69 25.92 9.87
N ASN A 343 20.78 25.74 8.54
CA ASN A 343 19.90 26.45 7.59
C ASN A 343 18.50 25.80 7.53
N THR A 344 18.38 24.50 7.71
CA THR A 344 17.10 23.76 7.62
C THR A 344 16.38 23.62 8.97
N GLN A 345 17.03 23.97 10.08
CA GLN A 345 16.44 23.83 11.42
C GLN A 345 15.16 24.67 11.60
N SER A 346 15.09 25.84 11.00
CA SER A 346 13.95 26.75 11.05
C SER A 346 13.01 26.65 9.84
N ASN A 347 13.27 25.74 8.89
CA ASN A 347 12.47 25.63 7.68
C ASN A 347 11.06 25.10 8.01
N ALA A 348 10.06 25.99 7.90
CA ALA A 348 8.66 25.69 8.19
C ALA A 348 8.03 24.67 7.22
N SER A 349 8.60 24.48 6.02
CA SER A 349 8.11 23.50 5.05
C SER A 349 8.40 22.06 5.49
N ILE A 350 9.44 21.82 6.30
CA ILE A 350 9.75 20.50 6.85
C ILE A 350 8.85 20.26 8.07
N ARG A 351 7.91 19.35 7.94
CA ARG A 351 6.83 19.16 8.92
C ARG A 351 7.08 18.04 9.92
N SER A 352 7.70 16.92 9.49
CA SER A 352 8.10 15.79 10.35
C SER A 352 7.00 15.23 11.27
N PHE A 353 5.73 15.27 10.87
CA PHE A 353 4.62 14.87 11.74
C PHE A 353 4.20 13.40 11.60
N LEU A 354 4.67 12.70 10.56
CA LEU A 354 4.42 11.28 10.40
C LEU A 354 5.51 10.49 11.13
N SER A 355 5.13 9.95 12.28
CA SER A 355 6.02 9.38 13.27
C SER A 355 5.88 7.86 13.32
N ALA A 356 6.98 7.10 13.40
CA ALA A 356 6.91 5.66 13.65
C ALA A 356 6.45 5.39 15.09
N SER A 357 5.61 4.37 15.30
CA SER A 357 5.21 3.93 16.64
C SER A 357 6.31 3.09 17.31
N GLN A 358 6.43 3.15 18.63
CA GLN A 358 7.37 2.31 19.37
C GLN A 358 7.00 0.82 19.26
N ASN A 359 5.73 0.49 19.00
CA ASN A 359 5.29 -0.87 18.68
C ASN A 359 6.02 -1.43 17.47
N MET A 360 6.15 -0.62 16.39
CA MET A 360 6.86 -1.03 15.19
C MET A 360 8.38 -1.09 15.45
N ILE A 361 8.92 -0.16 16.23
CA ILE A 361 10.32 -0.18 16.65
C ILE A 361 10.69 -1.50 17.35
N ALA A 362 9.82 -2.00 18.20
CA ALA A 362 10.02 -3.26 18.92
C ALA A 362 9.98 -4.51 18.03
N LYS A 363 9.32 -4.46 16.87
CA LYS A 363 9.22 -5.60 15.93
C LYS A 363 10.53 -5.92 15.22
N TYR A 364 11.41 -4.94 14.96
CA TYR A 364 12.70 -5.21 14.34
C TYR A 364 13.52 -6.18 15.18
N TYR A 365 14.33 -7.00 14.53
CA TYR A 365 15.16 -8.01 15.19
C TYR A 365 16.36 -7.40 15.92
N SER A 366 16.98 -8.21 16.77
CA SER A 366 18.33 -7.98 17.27
C SER A 366 19.36 -8.06 16.13
N ALA A 367 20.59 -7.66 16.38
CA ALA A 367 21.71 -7.84 15.45
C ALA A 367 21.93 -9.32 15.06
N ASN A 368 21.45 -10.26 15.87
CA ASN A 368 21.52 -11.68 15.61
C ASN A 368 20.39 -12.20 14.68
N GLY A 369 19.46 -11.33 14.28
CA GLY A 369 18.39 -11.66 13.35
C GLY A 369 17.27 -12.50 13.94
N VAL A 370 17.02 -12.39 15.24
CA VAL A 370 15.88 -13.00 15.95
C VAL A 370 15.09 -11.93 16.73
N PRO A 371 13.81 -12.15 17.09
CA PRO A 371 13.07 -11.20 17.91
C PRO A 371 13.81 -10.85 19.19
N ILE A 372 13.81 -9.56 19.58
CA ILE A 372 14.58 -9.08 20.72
C ILE A 372 14.18 -9.71 22.05
N ASP A 373 12.94 -10.15 22.20
CA ASP A 373 12.41 -10.87 23.36
C ASP A 373 12.74 -12.37 23.35
N GLU A 374 13.26 -12.87 22.26
CA GLU A 374 13.66 -14.28 22.09
C GLU A 374 15.18 -14.46 22.02
N ASP A 375 15.93 -13.39 21.85
CA ASP A 375 17.40 -13.45 21.76
C ASP A 375 18.03 -13.64 23.14
N LYS A 376 18.75 -14.75 23.32
CA LYS A 376 19.45 -15.10 24.57
C LYS A 376 20.46 -14.04 25.02
N SER A 377 21.04 -13.31 24.06
CA SER A 377 22.09 -12.31 24.33
C SER A 377 21.56 -10.89 24.47
N TYR A 378 20.30 -10.65 24.06
CA TYR A 378 19.72 -9.31 24.11
C TYR A 378 19.10 -9.04 25.49
N PRO A 379 19.47 -7.94 26.18
CA PRO A 379 18.98 -7.63 27.52
C PRO A 379 17.54 -7.06 27.49
N TYR A 380 16.58 -7.86 27.04
CA TYR A 380 15.20 -7.43 26.78
C TYR A 380 14.51 -6.79 27.99
N SER A 381 14.72 -7.33 29.19
CA SER A 381 14.14 -6.74 30.43
C SER A 381 14.66 -5.34 30.71
N GLN A 382 15.85 -5.00 30.25
CA GLN A 382 16.50 -3.69 30.41
C GLN A 382 16.36 -2.79 29.17
N ARG A 383 15.55 -3.15 28.17
CA ARG A 383 15.48 -2.43 26.89
C ARG A 383 15.16 -0.93 27.01
N PHE A 384 14.49 -0.51 28.08
CA PHE A 384 14.18 0.90 28.38
C PHE A 384 15.18 1.58 29.34
N GLU A 385 16.26 0.88 29.74
CA GLU A 385 17.32 1.48 30.52
C GLU A 385 18.07 2.53 29.69
N VAL A 386 18.22 3.72 30.27
CA VAL A 386 19.00 4.81 29.65
C VAL A 386 20.48 4.53 29.86
N VAL A 387 21.22 4.50 28.77
CA VAL A 387 22.66 4.21 28.75
C VAL A 387 23.44 5.29 28.00
N ASN A 388 24.68 5.53 28.39
CA ASN A 388 25.58 6.42 27.67
C ASN A 388 26.34 5.61 26.60
N VAL A 389 26.26 6.03 25.33
CA VAL A 389 26.88 5.34 24.19
C VAL A 389 28.34 5.75 24.07
N THR A 390 29.23 4.96 24.62
CA THR A 390 30.68 5.23 24.57
C THR A 390 31.47 4.25 23.71
N ASP A 391 30.89 3.07 23.41
CA ASP A 391 31.54 2.06 22.58
C ASP A 391 31.62 2.51 21.11
N PRO A 392 32.84 2.61 20.51
CA PRO A 392 33.01 3.01 19.11
C PRO A 392 32.30 2.12 18.09
N LYS A 393 31.95 0.89 18.44
CA LYS A 393 31.20 0.00 17.52
C LYS A 393 29.87 0.63 17.02
N TYR A 394 29.27 1.52 17.82
CA TYR A 394 27.98 2.17 17.49
C TYR A 394 28.13 3.47 16.68
N GLN A 395 29.34 3.98 16.44
CA GLN A 395 29.58 5.33 15.91
C GLN A 395 28.87 5.66 14.60
N TYR A 396 28.57 4.65 13.79
CA TYR A 396 27.89 4.83 12.50
C TYR A 396 26.37 4.72 12.58
N ASP A 397 25.85 4.19 13.67
CA ASP A 397 24.43 3.97 13.88
C ASP A 397 23.83 4.87 14.96
N VAL A 398 24.65 5.21 15.98
CA VAL A 398 24.26 6.06 17.12
C VAL A 398 25.38 7.07 17.42
N ALA A 399 25.01 8.29 17.76
CA ALA A 399 25.97 9.33 18.16
C ALA A 399 26.68 8.94 19.45
N LEU A 400 28.02 8.93 19.41
CA LEU A 400 28.85 8.68 20.61
C LEU A 400 28.65 9.80 21.63
N ASN A 401 28.89 9.47 22.91
CA ASN A 401 28.73 10.34 24.07
C ASN A 401 27.29 10.90 24.22
N ASN A 402 26.32 10.25 23.61
CA ASN A 402 24.88 10.54 23.77
C ASN A 402 24.21 9.49 24.66
N GLN A 403 23.18 9.91 25.38
CA GLN A 403 22.32 9.01 26.15
C GLN A 403 21.18 8.52 25.30
N THR A 404 20.97 7.20 25.25
CA THR A 404 19.87 6.54 24.57
C THR A 404 19.36 5.36 25.39
N ILE A 405 18.33 4.66 24.95
CA ILE A 405 17.85 3.41 25.59
C ILE A 405 18.45 2.20 24.90
N ARG A 406 18.59 1.09 25.64
CA ARG A 406 19.12 -0.18 25.09
C ARG A 406 18.30 -0.69 23.92
N LEU A 407 17.00 -0.35 23.84
CA LEU A 407 16.13 -0.68 22.69
C LEU A 407 16.72 -0.22 21.35
N HIS A 408 17.58 0.77 21.32
CA HIS A 408 18.19 1.30 20.09
C HIS A 408 19.55 0.66 19.75
N LEU A 409 20.08 -0.19 20.62
CA LEU A 409 21.41 -0.80 20.46
C LEU A 409 21.29 -2.27 20.04
N ASP A 410 22.34 -2.76 19.39
CA ASP A 410 22.44 -4.16 18.94
C ASP A 410 21.22 -4.63 18.13
N ARG A 411 20.77 -3.78 17.20
CA ARG A 411 19.64 -4.05 16.29
C ARG A 411 20.13 -4.44 14.89
N GLU A 412 19.25 -5.10 14.15
CA GLU A 412 19.51 -5.47 12.76
C GLU A 412 19.67 -4.26 11.84
N PRO A 413 20.33 -4.39 10.66
CA PRO A 413 20.56 -3.28 9.75
C PRO A 413 19.29 -2.56 9.27
N ARG A 414 18.18 -3.28 9.05
CA ARG A 414 16.91 -2.65 8.63
C ARG A 414 16.35 -1.67 9.65
N PHE A 415 16.59 -1.90 10.95
CA PHE A 415 16.24 -0.93 11.99
C PHE A 415 16.94 0.40 11.75
N TYR A 416 18.27 0.40 11.64
CA TYR A 416 19.03 1.62 11.42
C TYR A 416 18.81 2.24 10.04
N GLY A 417 18.51 1.43 9.02
CA GLY A 417 18.17 1.88 7.67
C GLY A 417 16.84 2.59 7.56
N ASN A 418 15.83 2.13 8.31
CA ASN A 418 14.45 2.57 8.15
C ASN A 418 13.98 3.54 9.22
N ILE A 419 14.60 3.54 10.41
CA ILE A 419 14.16 4.29 11.59
C ILE A 419 15.13 5.42 11.92
N SER A 420 14.59 6.61 12.18
CA SER A 420 15.27 7.73 12.81
C SER A 420 14.82 7.82 14.26
N PHE A 421 15.74 7.98 15.20
CA PHE A 421 15.48 8.03 16.65
C PHE A 421 16.45 9.00 17.34
N ASP A 422 16.20 9.29 18.60
CA ASP A 422 17.04 10.23 19.38
C ASP A 422 18.47 9.73 19.54
N GLY A 423 19.43 10.47 18.99
CA GLY A 423 20.83 10.09 18.86
C GLY A 423 21.15 9.18 17.66
N GLY A 424 20.17 8.80 16.85
CA GLY A 424 20.38 7.97 15.66
C GLY A 424 21.09 8.70 14.52
N ARG A 425 21.90 7.98 13.75
CA ARG A 425 22.55 8.50 12.55
C ARG A 425 21.60 8.44 11.36
N TYR A 426 21.69 9.45 10.50
CA TYR A 426 20.83 9.57 9.31
C TYR A 426 21.72 9.89 8.10
N PHE A 427 21.98 8.87 7.28
CA PHE A 427 22.82 9.01 6.10
C PHE A 427 22.01 9.56 4.91
N MET A 428 22.64 10.54 4.23
CA MET A 428 22.19 11.09 2.95
C MET A 428 23.36 11.10 1.97
N ARG A 429 23.09 11.03 0.67
CA ARG A 429 24.14 11.02 -0.37
C ARG A 429 25.14 12.18 -0.24
N SER A 430 24.68 13.36 0.18
CA SER A 430 25.52 14.55 0.39
C SER A 430 26.58 14.39 1.50
N ASN A 431 26.44 13.39 2.38
CA ASN A 431 27.41 13.17 3.46
C ASN A 431 28.71 12.54 3.00
N ALA A 432 28.80 11.94 1.82
CA ALA A 432 29.94 11.28 1.21
C ALA A 432 30.55 10.11 2.02
N THR A 433 30.47 10.11 3.33
CA THR A 433 30.94 9.06 4.25
C THR A 433 29.95 8.81 5.38
N GLU A 434 30.02 7.64 6.01
CA GLU A 434 29.16 7.32 7.17
C GLU A 434 29.45 8.24 8.37
N ALA A 435 30.71 8.60 8.57
CA ALA A 435 31.12 9.51 9.66
C ALA A 435 30.48 10.90 9.54
N GLY A 436 30.24 11.35 8.32
CA GLY A 436 29.56 12.62 8.03
C GLY A 436 28.03 12.55 8.18
N ALA A 437 27.45 11.39 8.51
CA ALA A 437 26.02 11.24 8.66
C ALA A 437 25.45 12.18 9.75
N PHE A 438 24.32 12.77 9.44
CA PHE A 438 23.57 13.65 10.34
C PHE A 438 23.05 12.88 11.57
N SER A 439 23.05 13.51 12.75
CA SER A 439 22.45 12.93 13.96
C SER A 439 21.14 13.61 14.30
N THR A 440 20.10 12.82 14.58
CA THR A 440 18.77 13.30 14.94
C THR A 440 18.60 13.28 16.46
N PHE A 441 18.15 14.40 17.04
CA PHE A 441 17.85 14.53 18.47
C PHE A 441 16.41 14.98 18.64
N TYR A 442 15.53 14.07 19.07
CA TYR A 442 14.08 14.27 19.18
C TYR A 442 13.63 14.82 20.53
N ARG A 443 14.51 14.86 21.54
CA ARG A 443 14.22 15.47 22.84
C ARG A 443 13.90 16.96 22.69
N LEU A 444 13.14 17.52 23.63
CA LEU A 444 12.89 18.95 23.68
C LEU A 444 14.21 19.74 23.65
N GLY A 445 14.29 20.70 22.73
CA GLY A 445 15.53 21.46 22.47
C GLY A 445 16.52 20.79 21.53
N GLY A 446 16.29 19.54 21.10
CA GLY A 446 17.08 18.88 20.06
C GLY A 446 16.76 19.43 18.66
N ASN A 447 17.65 19.14 17.68
CA ASN A 447 17.51 19.67 16.31
C ASN A 447 16.26 19.17 15.56
N VAL A 448 15.68 18.05 15.98
CA VAL A 448 14.42 17.48 15.45
C VAL A 448 13.30 17.54 16.49
N GLY A 449 13.60 18.03 17.69
CA GLY A 449 12.64 18.11 18.80
C GLY A 449 11.42 18.98 18.48
N ILE A 450 10.42 18.85 19.34
CA ILE A 450 9.20 19.65 19.23
C ILE A 450 9.55 21.16 19.25
N ASN A 451 8.96 21.89 18.30
CA ASN A 451 8.89 23.34 18.33
C ASN A 451 7.41 23.74 18.50
N ASN A 452 7.14 24.97 18.90
CA ASN A 452 5.80 25.47 19.21
C ASN A 452 4.81 25.48 18.02
N GLY A 453 5.03 24.67 16.99
CA GLY A 453 4.19 24.58 15.79
C GLY A 453 3.22 23.38 15.84
N THR A 454 2.25 23.39 14.92
CA THR A 454 1.28 22.32 14.71
C THR A 454 1.92 21.02 14.23
N TYR A 455 3.03 21.11 13.49
CA TYR A 455 3.68 19.98 12.84
C TYR A 455 4.94 19.58 13.60
N TYR A 456 4.91 18.41 14.23
CA TYR A 456 6.06 17.83 14.94
C TYR A 456 5.93 16.31 15.05
N ASN A 457 7.05 15.65 15.29
CA ASN A 457 7.09 14.22 15.54
C ASN A 457 6.61 13.93 16.96
N VAL A 458 5.52 13.17 17.10
CA VAL A 458 4.87 12.95 18.41
C VAL A 458 5.43 11.77 19.17
N THR A 459 6.03 10.77 18.47
CA THR A 459 6.48 9.53 19.12
C THR A 459 7.97 9.53 19.47
N GLY A 460 8.74 10.49 18.94
CA GLY A 460 10.19 10.51 19.04
C GLY A 460 10.90 9.56 18.07
N TYR A 461 10.19 9.03 17.06
CA TYR A 461 10.72 8.16 16.01
C TYR A 461 10.29 8.63 14.63
N GLY A 462 11.24 8.72 13.69
CA GLY A 462 10.96 9.07 12.30
C GLY A 462 11.11 7.88 11.37
N VAL A 463 10.52 7.99 10.17
CA VAL A 463 10.59 6.97 9.12
C VAL A 463 11.52 7.46 8.01
N LYS A 464 12.65 6.77 7.78
CA LYS A 464 13.62 7.11 6.74
C LYS A 464 13.19 6.67 5.35
N LYS A 465 12.40 5.61 5.25
CA LYS A 465 12.01 4.96 3.98
C LYS A 465 11.29 5.90 3.00
N TYR A 466 10.54 6.89 3.52
CA TYR A 466 9.82 7.88 2.73
C TYR A 466 10.64 9.12 2.36
N VAL A 467 11.91 9.20 2.75
CA VAL A 467 12.79 10.32 2.43
C VAL A 467 13.86 9.85 1.47
N ASN A 468 13.86 10.39 0.24
CA ASN A 468 14.85 10.03 -0.76
C ASN A 468 16.24 10.46 -0.28
N TYR A 469 17.20 9.54 -0.32
CA TYR A 469 18.56 9.81 0.18
C TYR A 469 19.36 10.77 -0.70
N GLU A 470 18.91 11.03 -1.93
CA GLU A 470 19.49 11.99 -2.87
C GLU A 470 19.05 13.44 -2.62
N ASN A 471 18.11 13.68 -1.71
CA ASN A 471 17.72 15.04 -1.34
C ASN A 471 18.92 15.85 -0.87
N THR A 472 18.99 17.11 -1.31
CA THR A 472 20.08 18.02 -0.93
C THR A 472 19.54 19.29 -0.27
N PHE A 473 20.36 19.87 0.60
CA PHE A 473 20.06 21.07 1.37
C PHE A 473 21.16 22.08 1.15
N GLY A 474 20.77 23.33 0.89
CA GLY A 474 21.69 24.42 0.60
C GLY A 474 21.47 25.62 1.51
N ALA A 475 22.29 26.64 1.35
CA ALA A 475 22.18 27.89 2.09
C ALA A 475 20.78 28.53 1.92
N SER A 476 20.38 29.35 2.89
CA SER A 476 19.11 30.12 2.87
C SER A 476 17.86 29.24 2.80
N ASN A 477 17.86 28.10 3.47
CA ASN A 477 16.76 27.12 3.49
C ASN A 477 16.42 26.52 2.11
N SER A 478 17.30 26.63 1.13
CA SER A 478 17.10 25.97 -0.17
C SER A 478 17.17 24.46 -0.01
N MET A 479 16.30 23.75 -0.72
CA MET A 479 16.31 22.30 -0.75
C MET A 479 15.90 21.78 -2.13
N SER A 480 16.51 20.68 -2.55
CA SER A 480 16.10 19.95 -3.74
C SER A 480 15.62 18.58 -3.29
N ILE A 481 14.33 18.32 -3.52
CA ILE A 481 13.67 17.07 -3.15
C ILE A 481 13.48 16.23 -4.41
N VAL A 482 14.09 15.05 -4.40
CA VAL A 482 13.98 14.07 -5.47
C VAL A 482 12.75 13.19 -5.24
N SER A 483 11.71 13.42 -6.02
CA SER A 483 10.50 12.59 -5.98
C SER A 483 10.78 11.19 -6.50
N PHE A 484 10.03 10.21 -6.00
CA PHE A 484 10.10 8.83 -6.47
C PHE A 484 8.70 8.20 -6.49
N ILE A 485 8.54 7.11 -7.25
CA ILE A 485 7.30 6.35 -7.32
C ILE A 485 7.44 5.11 -6.45
N ALA A 486 6.57 4.95 -5.46
CA ALA A 486 6.55 3.76 -4.62
C ALA A 486 6.04 2.54 -5.40
N PRO A 487 6.67 1.35 -5.27
CA PRO A 487 6.19 0.14 -5.91
C PRO A 487 4.85 -0.32 -5.29
N VAL A 488 3.94 -0.79 -6.13
CA VAL A 488 2.70 -1.47 -5.71
C VAL A 488 3.03 -2.85 -5.13
N ILE A 489 3.95 -3.55 -5.79
CA ILE A 489 4.49 -4.84 -5.35
C ILE A 489 5.97 -4.93 -5.78
N ARG A 490 6.79 -5.55 -4.94
CA ARG A 490 8.22 -5.77 -5.18
C ARG A 490 8.62 -7.23 -4.89
N LEU A 491 9.76 -7.66 -5.39
CA LEU A 491 10.17 -9.07 -5.37
C LEU A 491 10.30 -9.65 -3.97
N ALA A 492 10.76 -8.88 -2.97
CA ALA A 492 10.81 -9.35 -1.58
C ALA A 492 9.42 -9.67 -1.02
N ASP A 493 8.39 -8.87 -1.36
CA ASP A 493 7.00 -9.18 -1.00
C ASP A 493 6.59 -10.55 -1.60
N LEU A 494 6.85 -10.74 -2.89
CA LEU A 494 6.50 -11.98 -3.59
C LEU A 494 7.26 -13.20 -3.04
N TYR A 495 8.55 -13.05 -2.67
CA TYR A 495 9.31 -14.12 -2.02
C TYR A 495 8.70 -14.55 -0.68
N LEU A 496 8.28 -13.59 0.13
CA LEU A 496 7.68 -13.88 1.44
C LEU A 496 6.25 -14.41 1.31
N LEU A 497 5.48 -14.01 0.29
CA LEU A 497 4.18 -14.62 -0.05
C LEU A 497 4.36 -16.08 -0.48
N TYR A 498 5.40 -16.37 -1.25
CA TYR A 498 5.71 -17.74 -1.67
C TYR A 498 6.12 -18.62 -0.49
N ALA A 499 7.01 -18.12 0.37
CA ALA A 499 7.40 -18.83 1.60
C ALA A 499 6.19 -19.14 2.49
N GLU A 500 5.25 -18.18 2.62
CA GLU A 500 4.00 -18.38 3.36
C GLU A 500 3.16 -19.50 2.72
N ALA A 501 2.93 -19.44 1.40
CA ALA A 501 2.14 -20.43 0.70
C ALA A 501 2.75 -21.83 0.80
N LEU A 502 4.08 -21.96 0.62
CA LEU A 502 4.79 -23.24 0.77
C LEU A 502 4.66 -23.81 2.19
N ASN A 503 4.83 -22.96 3.21
CA ASN A 503 4.66 -23.39 4.60
C ASN A 503 3.22 -23.85 4.89
N GLU A 504 2.22 -23.18 4.30
CA GLU A 504 0.82 -23.56 4.48
C GLU A 504 0.46 -24.88 3.78
N VAL A 505 1.13 -25.20 2.67
CA VAL A 505 0.96 -26.49 1.96
C VAL A 505 1.69 -27.61 2.68
N ASN A 506 3.00 -27.47 2.88
CA ASN A 506 3.91 -28.57 3.21
C ASN A 506 4.53 -28.48 4.62
N GLY A 507 4.29 -27.37 5.35
CA GLY A 507 5.06 -27.05 6.55
C GLY A 507 6.46 -26.51 6.21
N PRO A 508 7.40 -26.51 7.18
CA PRO A 508 8.74 -25.98 6.99
C PRO A 508 9.53 -26.88 6.03
N THR A 509 9.73 -26.37 4.81
CA THR A 509 10.59 -27.01 3.81
C THR A 509 11.84 -26.15 3.59
N ALA A 510 12.92 -26.78 3.11
CA ALA A 510 14.14 -26.06 2.73
C ALA A 510 13.87 -24.98 1.68
N GLU A 511 12.92 -25.22 0.75
CA GLU A 511 12.52 -24.24 -0.24
C GLU A 511 11.84 -23.02 0.40
N ALA A 512 10.85 -23.22 1.29
CA ALA A 512 10.18 -22.13 2.01
C ALA A 512 11.20 -21.27 2.78
N ILE A 513 12.12 -21.92 3.50
CA ILE A 513 13.16 -21.23 4.27
C ILE A 513 14.12 -20.47 3.34
N SER A 514 14.47 -21.03 2.17
CA SER A 514 15.39 -20.38 1.24
C SER A 514 14.90 -19.03 0.72
N TYR A 515 13.59 -18.87 0.51
CA TYR A 515 13.02 -17.59 0.09
C TYR A 515 13.00 -16.53 1.21
N ILE A 516 12.83 -16.93 2.46
CA ILE A 516 13.02 -16.05 3.61
C ILE A 516 14.50 -15.66 3.70
N ASP A 517 15.41 -16.62 3.55
CA ASP A 517 16.85 -16.42 3.68
C ASP A 517 17.42 -15.51 2.59
N LYS A 518 16.87 -15.50 1.37
CA LYS A 518 17.22 -14.50 0.33
C LYS A 518 16.98 -13.06 0.84
N VAL A 519 15.82 -12.80 1.47
CA VAL A 519 15.49 -11.47 2.01
C VAL A 519 16.40 -11.13 3.19
N ARG A 520 16.63 -12.09 4.08
CA ARG A 520 17.52 -11.94 5.25
C ARG A 520 18.97 -11.69 4.86
N ALA A 521 19.48 -12.39 3.87
CA ALA A 521 20.84 -12.21 3.35
C ALA A 521 21.05 -10.79 2.79
N ARG A 522 20.08 -10.24 2.02
CA ARG A 522 20.11 -8.85 1.57
C ARG A 522 20.13 -7.87 2.76
N ALA A 523 19.45 -8.19 3.85
CA ALA A 523 19.45 -7.43 5.08
C ALA A 523 20.71 -7.64 5.97
N GLY A 524 21.66 -8.46 5.53
CA GLY A 524 22.89 -8.75 6.27
C GLY A 524 22.69 -9.70 7.46
N LEU A 525 21.65 -10.52 7.45
CA LEU A 525 21.28 -11.44 8.53
C LEU A 525 21.66 -12.89 8.19
N LYS A 526 21.93 -13.69 9.22
CA LYS A 526 22.03 -15.14 9.11
C LYS A 526 20.69 -15.75 8.65
N GLY A 527 20.76 -16.88 7.97
CA GLY A 527 19.57 -17.67 7.62
C GLY A 527 18.75 -18.07 8.85
N VAL A 528 17.49 -18.37 8.63
CA VAL A 528 16.49 -18.65 9.68
C VAL A 528 16.96 -19.74 10.62
N GLU A 529 17.30 -20.93 10.10
CA GLU A 529 17.66 -22.07 10.94
C GLU A 529 18.91 -21.78 11.79
N ALA A 530 19.95 -21.20 11.18
CA ALA A 530 21.20 -20.86 11.87
C ALA A 530 20.98 -19.80 12.96
N ALA A 531 20.20 -18.74 12.67
CA ALA A 531 19.93 -17.68 13.62
C ALA A 531 19.14 -18.19 14.84
N TRP A 532 18.06 -18.94 14.63
CA TRP A 532 17.25 -19.49 15.72
C TRP A 532 18.01 -20.52 16.55
N GLN A 533 18.75 -21.43 15.91
CA GLN A 533 19.56 -22.43 16.61
C GLN A 533 20.58 -21.80 17.54
N GLU A 534 21.27 -20.75 17.07
CA GLU A 534 22.38 -20.12 17.81
C GLU A 534 21.88 -19.15 18.87
N TYR A 535 20.90 -18.29 18.54
CA TYR A 535 20.56 -17.15 19.37
C TYR A 535 19.19 -17.22 20.04
N SER A 536 18.20 -17.92 19.49
CA SER A 536 16.84 -17.88 20.05
C SER A 536 16.69 -18.82 21.27
N ILE A 537 15.91 -18.36 22.26
CA ILE A 537 15.41 -19.22 23.34
C ILE A 537 14.45 -20.31 22.84
N TYR A 538 14.02 -20.22 21.58
CA TYR A 538 13.16 -21.21 20.91
C TYR A 538 13.85 -21.79 19.66
N PRO A 539 14.95 -22.54 19.78
CA PRO A 539 15.78 -22.97 18.65
C PRO A 539 15.03 -23.87 17.65
N SER A 540 14.00 -24.59 18.10
CA SER A 540 13.18 -25.47 17.26
C SER A 540 12.02 -24.77 16.53
N ARG A 541 11.82 -23.47 16.72
CA ARG A 541 10.70 -22.74 16.11
C ARG A 541 10.64 -22.89 14.58
N PRO A 542 11.75 -22.76 13.83
CA PRO A 542 11.72 -22.94 12.37
C PRO A 542 11.28 -24.32 11.89
N ALA A 543 11.41 -25.34 12.74
CA ALA A 543 11.11 -26.72 12.38
C ALA A 543 9.62 -27.09 12.47
N THR A 544 8.75 -26.17 12.86
CA THR A 544 7.30 -26.41 12.94
C THR A 544 6.53 -25.47 12.02
N LYS A 545 5.39 -25.93 11.47
CA LYS A 545 4.55 -25.13 10.58
C LYS A 545 4.10 -23.81 11.22
N ASP A 546 3.65 -23.86 12.47
CA ASP A 546 3.20 -22.66 13.19
C ASP A 546 4.37 -21.74 13.56
N GLY A 547 5.50 -22.33 13.91
CA GLY A 547 6.71 -21.57 14.20
C GLY A 547 7.26 -20.84 12.96
N LEU A 548 7.34 -21.52 11.82
CA LEU A 548 7.78 -20.89 10.58
C LEU A 548 6.76 -19.86 10.08
N ARG A 549 5.45 -20.12 10.24
CA ARG A 549 4.40 -19.13 9.96
C ARG A 549 4.61 -17.83 10.75
N ARG A 550 4.95 -17.95 12.04
CA ARG A 550 5.25 -16.76 12.86
C ARG A 550 6.48 -16.03 12.34
N ILE A 551 7.55 -16.75 12.03
CA ILE A 551 8.78 -16.16 11.45
C ILE A 551 8.47 -15.42 10.14
N ILE A 552 7.68 -16.00 9.25
CA ILE A 552 7.27 -15.38 7.98
C ILE A 552 6.46 -14.10 8.23
N LYS A 553 5.51 -14.12 9.16
CA LYS A 553 4.72 -12.94 9.52
C LYS A 553 5.60 -11.81 10.09
N ASP A 554 6.55 -12.14 10.95
CA ASP A 554 7.50 -11.18 11.52
C ASP A 554 8.43 -10.63 10.43
N GLU A 555 8.97 -11.49 9.55
CA GLU A 555 9.84 -11.09 8.45
C GLU A 555 9.11 -10.18 7.45
N ARG A 556 7.85 -10.49 7.11
CA ARG A 556 7.01 -9.60 6.28
C ARG A 556 6.76 -8.26 6.96
N THR A 557 6.45 -8.27 8.25
CA THR A 557 6.21 -7.05 9.03
C THR A 557 7.43 -6.13 9.03
N ILE A 558 8.63 -6.67 9.16
CA ILE A 558 9.89 -5.90 9.20
C ILE A 558 10.30 -5.45 7.81
N GLU A 559 10.32 -6.36 6.86
CA GLU A 559 10.78 -6.08 5.49
C GLU A 559 9.90 -5.04 4.79
N LEU A 560 8.59 -5.19 4.92
CA LEU A 560 7.58 -4.34 4.28
C LEU A 560 7.06 -3.22 5.22
N ALA A 561 7.80 -2.95 6.31
CA ALA A 561 7.44 -1.91 7.26
C ALA A 561 7.20 -0.58 6.57
N PHE A 562 6.10 0.09 6.93
CA PHE A 562 5.66 1.39 6.41
C PHE A 562 5.19 1.40 4.95
N GLU A 563 5.20 0.27 4.23
CA GLU A 563 4.76 0.18 2.83
C GLU A 563 3.25 -0.06 2.70
N GLY A 564 2.49 -0.03 3.80
CA GLY A 564 1.05 -0.24 3.83
C GLY A 564 0.61 -1.70 3.73
N LYS A 565 1.54 -2.66 3.68
CA LYS A 565 1.22 -4.09 3.55
C LYS A 565 0.66 -4.68 4.86
N ARG A 566 1.20 -4.28 6.02
CA ARG A 566 0.78 -4.78 7.34
C ARG A 566 -0.72 -4.61 7.59
N PHE A 567 -1.34 -3.51 7.17
CA PHE A 567 -2.77 -3.25 7.33
C PHE A 567 -3.64 -4.36 6.72
N TRP A 568 -3.25 -4.82 5.55
CA TRP A 568 -3.95 -5.87 4.81
C TRP A 568 -3.55 -7.26 5.29
N ASP A 569 -2.29 -7.48 5.62
CA ASP A 569 -1.78 -8.74 6.16
C ASP A 569 -2.46 -9.12 7.47
N LEU A 570 -2.57 -8.20 8.43
CA LEU A 570 -3.27 -8.43 9.70
C LEU A 570 -4.75 -8.80 9.52
N ARG A 571 -5.40 -8.23 8.49
CA ARG A 571 -6.79 -8.59 8.16
C ARG A 571 -6.88 -9.97 7.55
N ARG A 572 -6.11 -10.26 6.51
CA ARG A 572 -6.18 -11.57 5.84
C ARG A 572 -5.76 -12.73 6.74
N TRP A 573 -4.82 -12.50 7.68
CA TRP A 573 -4.42 -13.48 8.70
C TRP A 573 -5.43 -13.64 9.84
N LYS A 574 -6.38 -12.72 9.98
CA LYS A 574 -7.28 -12.57 11.13
C LYS A 574 -6.56 -12.25 12.46
N ASP A 575 -5.41 -11.62 12.39
CA ASP A 575 -4.66 -11.14 13.55
C ASP A 575 -5.11 -9.72 14.00
N GLY A 576 -6.09 -9.11 13.31
CA GLY A 576 -6.52 -7.73 13.54
C GLY A 576 -7.04 -7.49 14.96
N THR A 577 -7.84 -8.40 15.52
CA THR A 577 -8.40 -8.26 16.88
C THR A 577 -7.33 -8.22 17.96
N GLU A 578 -6.20 -8.90 17.77
CA GLU A 578 -5.07 -8.86 18.70
C GLU A 578 -4.13 -7.69 18.42
N GLU A 579 -3.63 -7.58 17.19
CA GLU A 579 -2.55 -6.64 16.85
C GLU A 579 -3.03 -5.19 16.70
N LEU A 580 -4.25 -4.96 16.18
CA LEU A 580 -4.82 -3.63 15.99
C LEU A 580 -5.59 -3.11 17.21
N SER A 581 -5.65 -3.89 18.30
CA SER A 581 -6.14 -3.44 19.61
C SER A 581 -5.01 -3.06 20.56
N LYS A 582 -3.74 -3.20 20.16
CA LYS A 582 -2.59 -2.79 20.97
C LYS A 582 -2.48 -1.26 21.02
N GLU A 583 -2.16 -0.73 22.18
CA GLU A 583 -1.95 0.70 22.38
C GLU A 583 -0.87 1.24 21.45
N VAL A 584 -1.09 2.42 20.89
CA VAL A 584 -0.08 3.14 20.11
C VAL A 584 0.79 3.92 21.08
N VAL A 585 2.06 3.57 21.13
CA VAL A 585 2.99 4.11 22.14
C VAL A 585 4.23 4.76 21.49
N GLY A 586 4.90 5.63 22.25
CA GLY A 586 6.15 6.30 21.89
C GLY A 586 6.78 6.98 23.09
N ASN A 587 7.71 7.91 22.88
CA ASN A 587 8.42 8.64 23.91
C ASN A 587 7.70 9.95 24.31
N ASP A 588 8.02 10.51 25.47
CA ASP A 588 7.56 11.85 25.87
C ASP A 588 8.42 12.95 25.25
N VAL A 589 8.05 13.40 24.06
CA VAL A 589 8.81 14.39 23.28
C VAL A 589 8.82 15.79 23.91
N ASN A 590 8.04 16.04 24.98
CA ASN A 590 8.04 17.30 25.71
C ASN A 590 9.16 17.38 26.76
N GLN A 591 10.00 16.37 26.85
CA GLN A 591 11.05 16.27 27.85
C GLN A 591 12.45 16.45 27.24
N GLN A 592 13.31 17.17 27.96
CA GLN A 592 14.73 17.30 27.63
C GLN A 592 15.55 16.22 28.34
N ASN A 593 15.21 15.88 29.59
CA ASN A 593 15.90 14.87 30.38
C ASN A 593 15.67 13.47 29.80
N PRO A 594 16.72 12.68 29.47
CA PRO A 594 16.58 11.37 28.89
C PRO A 594 15.67 10.41 29.68
N ASN A 595 15.80 10.39 31.02
CA ASN A 595 14.98 9.49 31.85
C ASN A 595 13.48 9.84 31.83
N LEU A 596 13.14 11.08 31.52
CA LEU A 596 11.75 11.50 31.33
C LEU A 596 11.30 11.34 29.90
N TYR A 597 12.18 11.65 28.92
CA TYR A 597 11.88 11.52 27.51
C TYR A 597 11.57 10.07 27.10
N TYR A 598 12.36 9.10 27.58
CA TYR A 598 12.15 7.68 27.28
C TYR A 598 11.03 7.00 28.07
N ARG A 599 10.25 7.76 28.85
CA ARG A 599 9.00 7.25 29.43
C ARG A 599 8.04 6.91 28.31
N GLN A 600 7.50 5.69 28.35
CA GLN A 600 6.49 5.26 27.40
C GLN A 600 5.20 6.05 27.58
N MET A 601 4.78 6.73 26.51
CA MET A 601 3.53 7.47 26.44
C MET A 601 2.55 6.71 25.57
N VAL A 602 1.30 6.60 26.04
CA VAL A 602 0.19 6.04 25.26
C VAL A 602 -0.51 7.18 24.52
N PHE A 603 -0.50 7.14 23.20
CA PHE A 603 -1.16 8.14 22.36
C PHE A 603 -2.59 7.75 22.05
N TYR A 604 -2.86 6.45 21.93
CA TYR A 604 -4.19 5.94 21.65
C TYR A 604 -4.31 4.46 22.04
N SER A 605 -5.49 4.07 22.52
CA SER A 605 -5.87 2.68 22.82
C SER A 605 -6.99 2.26 21.88
N PRO A 606 -6.67 1.66 20.71
CA PRO A 606 -7.67 1.25 19.73
C PRO A 606 -8.45 0.02 20.17
N SER A 607 -9.62 -0.17 19.56
CA SER A 607 -10.42 -1.37 19.72
C SER A 607 -10.85 -1.87 18.35
N PHE A 608 -10.25 -2.95 17.91
CA PHE A 608 -10.58 -3.61 16.65
C PHE A 608 -11.48 -4.82 16.94
N THR A 609 -12.61 -4.90 16.28
CA THR A 609 -13.61 -5.96 16.47
C THR A 609 -13.86 -6.74 15.18
N GLU A 610 -14.67 -7.79 15.25
CA GLU A 610 -15.00 -8.61 14.08
C GLU A 610 -15.59 -7.80 12.92
N ARG A 611 -16.40 -6.76 13.17
CA ARG A 611 -16.96 -5.92 12.09
C ARG A 611 -15.89 -5.18 11.30
N ASP A 612 -14.76 -4.86 11.92
CA ASP A 612 -13.73 -3.99 11.34
C ASP A 612 -12.85 -4.71 10.29
N TYR A 613 -13.04 -6.01 10.09
CA TYR A 613 -12.42 -6.74 8.99
C TYR A 613 -12.88 -6.26 7.63
N PHE A 614 -14.18 -5.87 7.51
CA PHE A 614 -14.75 -5.32 6.29
C PHE A 614 -15.41 -3.97 6.52
N TRP A 615 -15.39 -3.13 5.51
CA TRP A 615 -15.95 -1.79 5.58
C TRP A 615 -17.47 -1.80 5.40
N PRO A 616 -18.18 -0.79 5.95
CA PRO A 616 -19.60 -0.64 5.71
C PRO A 616 -19.88 -0.25 4.27
N ILE A 617 -20.96 -0.80 3.72
CA ILE A 617 -21.64 -0.25 2.55
C ILE A 617 -22.50 0.92 3.04
N SER A 618 -22.52 2.04 2.31
CA SER A 618 -23.27 3.21 2.77
C SER A 618 -24.77 2.90 2.87
N ARG A 619 -25.44 3.47 3.87
CA ARG A 619 -26.91 3.35 3.96
C ARG A 619 -27.62 3.98 2.77
N ALA A 620 -27.01 4.94 2.09
CA ALA A 620 -27.53 5.52 0.87
C ALA A 620 -27.61 4.47 -0.24
N GLU A 621 -26.55 3.65 -0.41
CA GLU A 621 -26.52 2.57 -1.37
C GLU A 621 -27.53 1.46 -1.06
N LEU A 622 -27.65 1.06 0.20
CA LEU A 622 -28.62 0.05 0.63
C LEU A 622 -30.07 0.48 0.35
N ARG A 623 -30.34 1.79 0.38
CA ARG A 623 -31.68 2.33 0.01
C ARG A 623 -31.89 2.37 -1.49
N ARG A 624 -30.83 2.63 -2.29
CA ARG A 624 -30.92 2.66 -3.76
C ARG A 624 -31.02 1.26 -4.37
N ASN A 625 -30.30 0.31 -3.80
CA ASN A 625 -30.25 -1.07 -4.27
C ASN A 625 -30.83 -2.01 -3.20
N PRO A 626 -32.13 -2.37 -3.31
CA PRO A 626 -32.79 -3.21 -2.31
C PRO A 626 -32.26 -4.65 -2.25
N LYS A 627 -31.54 -5.13 -3.28
CA LYS A 627 -30.90 -6.45 -3.26
C LYS A 627 -29.58 -6.47 -2.47
N MET A 628 -29.03 -5.30 -2.13
CA MET A 628 -27.77 -5.19 -1.42
C MET A 628 -27.95 -5.56 0.06
N VAL A 629 -26.99 -6.29 0.61
CA VAL A 629 -26.93 -6.64 2.03
C VAL A 629 -25.69 -6.02 2.68
N GLN A 630 -25.80 -5.64 3.96
CA GLN A 630 -24.72 -5.00 4.71
C GLN A 630 -23.68 -6.01 5.19
N ASN A 631 -22.48 -5.54 5.47
CA ASN A 631 -21.45 -6.30 6.18
C ASN A 631 -21.82 -6.46 7.66
N TYR A 632 -21.34 -7.55 8.26
CA TYR A 632 -21.58 -7.84 9.68
C TYR A 632 -21.21 -6.66 10.58
N GLY A 633 -22.11 -6.31 11.48
CA GLY A 633 -21.89 -5.29 12.53
C GLY A 633 -22.06 -3.82 12.10
N TRP A 634 -22.49 -3.57 10.85
CA TRP A 634 -22.73 -2.22 10.32
C TRP A 634 -24.19 -1.83 10.14
#